data_261ed54b7249805f0509ba782f26a227
#
_entry.id   261ed54b7249805f0509ba782f26a227
#
_cell.length_a   1.000
_cell.length_b   1.000
_cell.length_c   1.000
_cell.angle_alpha   90.00
_cell.angle_beta   90.00
_cell.angle_gamma   90.00
#
_symmetry.space_group_name_H-M   'P 1'
#
loop_
_entity.id
_entity.type
_entity.pdbx_description
1 polymer ?
#
loop_
_entity_poly.entity_id
_entity_poly.type
_entity_poly.pdbx_seq_one_letter_code
_entity_poly.pdbx_strand_id
1 'polypeptide(L)'
;MTQESTHTTQNSYPLPQALTRLQDQPQVQNLLARALHEHKLAHAYLFVGAPGSGKGLAAKALAQCVLCAQGGDAACDDCIRISRGTHPDVHVLTPASANGYLIEQIRQLIADVSLAPMRSTHKIYVIDRADLLRENSANALLKTIEEPPADTIFILSARSSSAVLPTIVSRCQVVAFRTLTDAAAKAAIMREISATEQEARIALAATGTPGRAVEFLQSSTRKNIRRQLIDVFGNLLRNDSWDVLTSAKELIEAAKIPLGDVRRAQEEALAQNEDFLTSAALKQVEAANKRELTARERSGIIEMLAILESLLRDVLLCCEAVDEEIVNTDAAGIIDRVASQTHTQGVLGALAAVQEAQYNLDRSVSPQLTLEVMLLHIKEALTCPPLSR
;
A
#
# COMPACT_ATOMS: atom_id res chain seq x y z
N MET A 1 -38.78 -23.12 -9.94
CA MET A 1 -37.52 -23.73 -10.32
C MET A 1 -36.94 -22.93 -11.50
N THR A 2 -36.16 -21.92 -11.20
CA THR A 2 -35.41 -21.10 -12.18
C THR A 2 -33.94 -21.37 -11.93
N GLN A 3 -33.33 -22.09 -12.88
CA GLN A 3 -31.88 -22.37 -12.87
C GLN A 3 -31.16 -21.07 -13.20
N GLU A 4 -30.41 -20.54 -12.23
CA GLU A 4 -29.38 -19.54 -12.49
C GLU A 4 -28.20 -20.24 -13.20
N SER A 5 -28.12 -19.98 -14.50
CA SER A 5 -26.97 -20.37 -15.31
C SER A 5 -25.76 -19.53 -14.90
N THR A 6 -24.86 -20.12 -14.14
CA THR A 6 -23.50 -19.60 -13.92
C THR A 6 -22.76 -19.62 -15.28
N HIS A 7 -22.75 -18.47 -15.97
CA HIS A 7 -21.87 -18.26 -17.11
C HIS A 7 -20.43 -18.21 -16.63
N THR A 8 -19.79 -19.36 -16.54
CA THR A 8 -18.34 -19.48 -16.49
C THR A 8 -17.83 -19.07 -17.88
N THR A 9 -17.41 -17.83 -18.04
CA THR A 9 -16.77 -17.35 -19.26
C THR A 9 -15.43 -18.11 -19.39
N GLN A 10 -15.42 -19.17 -20.17
CA GLN A 10 -14.19 -19.90 -20.52
C GLN A 10 -13.26 -18.93 -21.24
N ASN A 11 -12.05 -18.79 -20.74
CA ASN A 11 -10.97 -18.01 -21.36
C ASN A 11 -10.70 -18.61 -22.74
N SER A 12 -11.08 -17.94 -23.83
CA SER A 12 -10.82 -18.40 -25.20
C SER A 12 -9.39 -18.09 -25.67
N TYR A 13 -8.60 -17.36 -24.89
CA TYR A 13 -7.25 -16.95 -25.23
C TYR A 13 -6.20 -17.62 -24.34
N PRO A 14 -5.00 -17.97 -24.87
CA PRO A 14 -3.92 -18.48 -24.06
C PRO A 14 -3.53 -17.45 -23.00
N LEU A 15 -3.52 -17.85 -21.72
CA LEU A 15 -3.26 -16.97 -20.60
C LEU A 15 -1.77 -16.93 -20.29
N PRO A 16 -1.08 -15.78 -20.43
CA PRO A 16 0.30 -15.60 -19.98
C PRO A 16 0.48 -15.95 -18.51
N GLN A 17 1.59 -16.60 -18.15
CA GLN A 17 1.88 -17.02 -16.78
C GLN A 17 1.81 -15.85 -15.78
N ALA A 18 2.26 -14.67 -16.17
CA ALA A 18 2.18 -13.47 -15.32
C ALA A 18 0.73 -13.08 -14.97
N LEU A 19 -0.22 -13.27 -15.88
CA LEU A 19 -1.63 -12.94 -15.64
C LEU A 19 -2.35 -13.98 -14.79
N THR A 20 -1.82 -15.20 -14.59
CA THR A 20 -2.46 -16.21 -13.72
C THR A 20 -2.61 -15.72 -12.28
N ARG A 21 -1.75 -14.78 -11.84
CA ARG A 21 -1.83 -14.14 -10.52
C ARG A 21 -3.08 -13.28 -10.32
N LEU A 22 -3.80 -12.95 -11.40
CA LEU A 22 -5.03 -12.12 -11.37
C LEU A 22 -6.31 -12.95 -11.28
N GLN A 23 -6.24 -14.21 -10.84
CA GLN A 23 -7.41 -15.09 -10.74
C GLN A 23 -8.56 -14.54 -9.89
N ASP A 24 -8.27 -13.68 -8.91
CA ASP A 24 -9.29 -13.00 -8.09
C ASP A 24 -9.96 -11.82 -8.84
N GLN A 25 -9.47 -11.48 -10.04
CA GLN A 25 -9.98 -10.45 -10.93
C GLN A 25 -10.21 -11.00 -12.35
N PRO A 26 -11.09 -11.99 -12.54
CA PRO A 26 -11.20 -12.70 -13.81
C PRO A 26 -11.58 -11.80 -14.99
N GLN A 27 -12.37 -10.76 -14.75
CA GLN A 27 -12.72 -9.80 -15.80
C GLN A 27 -11.52 -8.99 -16.28
N VAL A 28 -10.65 -8.55 -15.35
CA VAL A 28 -9.42 -7.84 -15.68
C VAL A 28 -8.44 -8.77 -16.38
N GLN A 29 -8.29 -9.98 -15.87
CA GLN A 29 -7.45 -11.01 -16.45
C GLN A 29 -7.82 -11.28 -17.92
N ASN A 30 -9.10 -11.50 -18.20
CA ASN A 30 -9.62 -11.75 -19.54
C ASN A 30 -9.43 -10.55 -20.47
N LEU A 31 -9.68 -9.33 -19.96
CA LEU A 31 -9.50 -8.10 -20.74
C LEU A 31 -8.05 -7.92 -21.17
N LEU A 32 -7.11 -8.08 -20.23
CA LEU A 32 -5.69 -7.93 -20.53
C LEU A 32 -5.16 -9.05 -21.43
N ALA A 33 -5.56 -10.31 -21.19
CA ALA A 33 -5.19 -11.45 -22.04
C ALA A 33 -5.67 -11.24 -23.48
N ARG A 34 -6.91 -10.78 -23.66
CA ARG A 34 -7.45 -10.45 -24.96
C ARG A 34 -6.67 -9.34 -25.66
N ALA A 35 -6.41 -8.23 -24.96
CA ALA A 35 -5.66 -7.09 -25.50
C ALA A 35 -4.25 -7.49 -25.96
N LEU A 36 -3.57 -8.37 -25.20
CA LEU A 36 -2.26 -8.93 -25.56
C LEU A 36 -2.34 -9.81 -26.79
N HIS A 37 -3.31 -10.75 -26.82
CA HIS A 37 -3.47 -11.69 -27.93
C HIS A 37 -3.84 -10.99 -29.26
N GLU A 38 -4.73 -9.99 -29.18
CA GLU A 38 -5.15 -9.23 -30.35
C GLU A 38 -4.14 -8.14 -30.78
N HIS A 39 -3.03 -7.98 -30.06
CA HIS A 39 -2.05 -6.89 -30.23
C HIS A 39 -2.73 -5.49 -30.21
N LYS A 40 -3.75 -5.32 -29.35
CA LYS A 40 -4.53 -4.10 -29.20
C LYS A 40 -4.40 -3.52 -27.79
N LEU A 41 -3.16 -3.37 -27.34
CA LEU A 41 -2.90 -2.69 -26.08
C LEU A 41 -3.24 -1.20 -26.20
N ALA A 42 -3.94 -0.68 -25.20
CA ALA A 42 -4.11 0.76 -25.09
C ALA A 42 -2.79 1.43 -24.67
N HIS A 43 -2.55 2.61 -25.16
CA HIS A 43 -1.40 3.43 -24.75
C HIS A 43 -1.53 3.95 -23.32
N ALA A 44 -2.74 4.05 -22.79
CA ALA A 44 -3.00 4.46 -21.40
C ALA A 44 -4.15 3.67 -20.79
N TYR A 45 -3.92 3.11 -19.61
CA TYR A 45 -4.91 2.44 -18.78
C TYR A 45 -5.17 3.23 -17.51
N LEU A 46 -6.43 3.27 -17.06
CA LEU A 46 -6.80 3.75 -15.74
C LEU A 46 -7.41 2.60 -14.93
N PHE A 47 -6.63 2.05 -14.01
CA PHE A 47 -7.05 0.99 -13.09
C PHE A 47 -7.77 1.60 -11.90
N VAL A 48 -9.06 1.32 -11.76
CA VAL A 48 -9.90 1.88 -10.69
C VAL A 48 -10.42 0.80 -9.76
N GLY A 49 -10.41 1.08 -8.46
CA GLY A 49 -10.90 0.17 -7.44
C GLY A 49 -10.34 0.46 -6.05
N ALA A 50 -10.90 -0.18 -5.04
CA ALA A 50 -10.48 -0.04 -3.64
C ALA A 50 -8.98 -0.33 -3.45
N PRO A 51 -8.34 0.19 -2.40
CA PRO A 51 -7.03 -0.28 -1.99
C PRO A 51 -7.01 -1.80 -1.81
N GLY A 52 -5.93 -2.46 -2.22
CA GLY A 52 -5.82 -3.91 -2.11
C GLY A 52 -6.55 -4.74 -3.17
N SER A 53 -7.29 -4.12 -4.09
CA SER A 53 -8.01 -4.84 -5.17
C SER A 53 -7.11 -5.49 -6.24
N GLY A 54 -5.79 -5.38 -6.13
CA GLY A 54 -4.84 -6.02 -7.06
C GLY A 54 -4.37 -5.15 -8.22
N LYS A 55 -4.67 -3.84 -8.23
CA LYS A 55 -4.23 -2.91 -9.30
C LYS A 55 -2.73 -2.92 -9.56
N GLY A 56 -1.92 -2.84 -8.49
CA GLY A 56 -0.46 -2.89 -8.59
C GLY A 56 0.05 -4.25 -9.10
N LEU A 57 -0.59 -5.36 -8.70
CA LEU A 57 -0.28 -6.68 -9.21
C LEU A 57 -0.58 -6.77 -10.72
N ALA A 58 -1.73 -6.24 -11.15
CA ALA A 58 -2.10 -6.19 -12.56
C ALA A 58 -1.16 -5.31 -13.39
N ALA A 59 -0.70 -4.17 -12.85
CA ALA A 59 0.28 -3.33 -13.50
C ALA A 59 1.61 -4.07 -13.72
N LYS A 60 2.11 -4.76 -12.69
CA LYS A 60 3.32 -5.60 -12.79
C LYS A 60 3.13 -6.76 -13.78
N ALA A 61 1.99 -7.45 -13.73
CA ALA A 61 1.69 -8.56 -14.63
C ALA A 61 1.60 -8.10 -16.09
N LEU A 62 0.96 -6.97 -16.37
CA LEU A 62 0.93 -6.37 -17.71
C LEU A 62 2.34 -5.98 -18.17
N ALA A 63 3.13 -5.36 -17.29
CA ALA A 63 4.53 -5.03 -17.59
C ALA A 63 5.35 -6.28 -17.94
N GLN A 64 5.20 -7.37 -17.20
CA GLN A 64 5.84 -8.64 -17.51
C GLN A 64 5.42 -9.18 -18.88
N CYS A 65 4.14 -9.12 -19.23
CA CYS A 65 3.67 -9.58 -20.53
C CYS A 65 4.20 -8.74 -21.70
N VAL A 66 4.37 -7.43 -21.50
CA VAL A 66 4.81 -6.51 -22.56
C VAL A 66 6.33 -6.49 -22.74
N LEU A 67 7.08 -6.52 -21.63
CA LEU A 67 8.54 -6.34 -21.66
C LEU A 67 9.32 -7.64 -21.75
N CYS A 68 8.70 -8.78 -21.39
CA CYS A 68 9.32 -10.09 -21.46
C CYS A 68 9.30 -10.63 -22.91
N ALA A 69 10.45 -11.00 -23.43
CA ALA A 69 10.57 -11.59 -24.77
C ALA A 69 9.77 -12.91 -24.93
N GLN A 70 9.42 -13.57 -23.82
CA GLN A 70 8.63 -14.81 -23.77
C GLN A 70 7.15 -14.55 -23.42
N GLY A 71 6.69 -13.30 -23.51
CA GLY A 71 5.28 -12.94 -23.31
C GLY A 71 4.78 -13.08 -21.87
N GLY A 72 5.65 -12.93 -20.87
CA GLY A 72 5.25 -12.95 -19.45
C GLY A 72 5.29 -14.34 -18.83
N ASP A 73 6.42 -15.03 -18.94
CA ASP A 73 6.70 -16.35 -18.34
C ASP A 73 6.82 -16.30 -16.79
N ALA A 74 6.87 -15.11 -16.21
CA ALA A 74 7.02 -14.85 -14.78
C ALA A 74 8.32 -15.41 -14.14
N ALA A 75 9.25 -15.97 -14.95
CA ALA A 75 10.44 -16.68 -14.49
C ALA A 75 11.76 -16.08 -15.01
N CYS A 76 11.76 -15.42 -16.18
CA CYS A 76 12.97 -14.84 -16.75
C CYS A 76 13.50 -13.63 -15.94
N ASP A 77 14.73 -13.19 -16.25
CA ASP A 77 15.38 -12.07 -15.54
C ASP A 77 14.55 -10.78 -15.57
N ASP A 78 13.94 -10.46 -16.72
CA ASP A 78 13.08 -9.28 -16.84
C ASP A 78 11.83 -9.39 -15.97
N CYS A 79 11.16 -10.55 -15.97
CA CYS A 79 10.00 -10.80 -15.10
C CYS A 79 10.36 -10.70 -13.61
N ILE A 80 11.53 -11.21 -13.22
CA ILE A 80 12.03 -11.12 -11.84
C ILE A 80 12.32 -9.67 -11.47
N ARG A 81 13.01 -8.90 -12.34
CA ARG A 81 13.29 -7.47 -12.12
C ARG A 81 12.02 -6.64 -11.99
N ILE A 82 11.01 -6.88 -12.85
CA ILE A 82 9.71 -6.21 -12.77
C ILE A 82 9.02 -6.52 -11.45
N SER A 83 9.01 -7.78 -11.02
CA SER A 83 8.44 -8.18 -9.73
C SER A 83 9.09 -7.45 -8.55
N ARG A 84 10.42 -7.29 -8.59
CA ARG A 84 11.22 -6.59 -7.57
C ARG A 84 11.18 -5.05 -7.69
N GLY A 85 10.62 -4.51 -8.80
CA GLY A 85 10.61 -3.06 -9.05
C GLY A 85 11.96 -2.48 -9.45
N THR A 86 12.86 -3.29 -10.04
CA THR A 86 14.23 -2.91 -10.44
C THR A 86 14.47 -2.94 -11.95
N HIS A 87 13.40 -3.09 -12.75
CA HIS A 87 13.54 -3.09 -14.21
C HIS A 87 13.72 -1.67 -14.74
N PRO A 88 14.75 -1.38 -15.57
CA PRO A 88 15.07 -0.01 -16.01
C PRO A 88 13.98 0.64 -16.85
N ASP A 89 13.17 -0.14 -17.60
CA ASP A 89 12.11 0.36 -18.46
C ASP A 89 10.72 0.34 -17.77
N VAL A 90 10.66 0.15 -16.44
CA VAL A 90 9.44 0.25 -15.64
C VAL A 90 9.61 1.33 -14.57
N HIS A 91 8.92 2.43 -14.75
CA HIS A 91 8.98 3.60 -13.89
C HIS A 91 7.72 3.68 -13.02
N VAL A 92 7.88 3.61 -11.71
CA VAL A 92 6.76 3.73 -10.78
C VAL A 92 6.82 5.09 -10.10
N LEU A 93 5.80 5.92 -10.34
CA LEU A 93 5.64 7.20 -9.68
C LEU A 93 4.60 7.09 -8.57
N THR A 94 5.02 7.55 -7.39
CA THR A 94 4.14 7.71 -6.23
C THR A 94 4.08 9.19 -5.82
N PRO A 95 2.98 9.64 -5.17
CA PRO A 95 2.88 11.02 -4.71
C PRO A 95 4.03 11.38 -3.77
N ALA A 96 4.67 12.53 -3.99
CA ALA A 96 5.79 13.02 -3.17
C ALA A 96 5.34 13.45 -1.77
N SER A 97 4.06 13.70 -1.56
CA SER A 97 3.49 14.12 -0.28
C SER A 97 2.05 13.62 -0.13
N ALA A 98 1.52 13.72 1.09
CA ALA A 98 0.09 13.50 1.35
C ALA A 98 -0.81 14.40 0.48
N ASN A 99 -0.29 15.55 0.07
CA ASN A 99 -0.98 16.52 -0.75
C ASN A 99 -0.92 16.23 -2.27
N GLY A 100 -0.23 15.19 -2.69
CA GLY A 100 -0.20 14.73 -4.08
C GLY A 100 1.16 14.85 -4.76
N TYR A 101 1.10 14.89 -6.09
CA TYR A 101 2.25 14.98 -6.96
C TYR A 101 2.80 16.39 -7.07
N LEU A 102 4.13 16.53 -7.06
CA LEU A 102 4.79 17.77 -7.42
C LEU A 102 4.84 17.90 -8.94
N ILE A 103 4.73 19.13 -9.45
CA ILE A 103 4.81 19.40 -10.88
C ILE A 103 6.18 18.97 -11.46
N GLU A 104 7.24 19.06 -10.67
CA GLU A 104 8.59 18.64 -11.03
C GLU A 104 8.69 17.14 -11.29
N GLN A 105 7.99 16.28 -10.51
CA GLN A 105 7.94 14.85 -10.76
C GLN A 105 7.32 14.54 -12.13
N ILE A 106 6.25 15.25 -12.48
CA ILE A 106 5.57 15.06 -13.76
C ILE A 106 6.44 15.58 -14.92
N ARG A 107 7.15 16.71 -14.75
CA ARG A 107 8.09 17.21 -15.75
C ARG A 107 9.26 16.27 -15.99
N GLN A 108 9.80 15.67 -14.93
CA GLN A 108 10.84 14.63 -15.03
C GLN A 108 10.36 13.41 -15.79
N LEU A 109 9.13 12.91 -15.46
CA LEU A 109 8.51 11.81 -16.20
C LEU A 109 8.38 12.16 -17.69
N ILE A 110 7.86 13.35 -18.03
CA ILE A 110 7.68 13.78 -19.44
C ILE A 110 9.02 13.84 -20.18
N ALA A 111 10.08 14.31 -19.53
CA ALA A 111 11.42 14.31 -20.11
C ALA A 111 11.95 12.89 -20.35
N ASP A 112 11.72 11.99 -19.40
CA ASP A 112 12.16 10.59 -19.49
C ASP A 112 11.37 9.78 -20.56
N VAL A 113 10.08 10.08 -20.75
CA VAL A 113 9.25 9.45 -21.80
C VAL A 113 9.83 9.62 -23.20
N SER A 114 10.50 10.74 -23.47
CA SER A 114 11.10 11.04 -24.77
C SER A 114 12.39 10.24 -25.07
N LEU A 115 12.94 9.54 -24.06
CA LEU A 115 14.12 8.71 -24.22
C LEU A 115 13.74 7.29 -24.69
N ALA A 116 14.60 6.67 -25.49
CA ALA A 116 14.40 5.28 -25.91
C ALA A 116 14.43 4.30 -24.72
N PRO A 117 13.76 3.15 -24.82
CA PRO A 117 13.91 2.06 -23.85
C PRO A 117 15.36 1.61 -23.71
N MET A 118 15.76 1.19 -22.51
CA MET A 118 17.14 0.79 -22.23
C MET A 118 17.40 -0.69 -22.49
N ARG A 119 16.43 -1.55 -22.20
CA ARG A 119 16.59 -3.00 -22.22
C ARG A 119 15.50 -3.71 -23.03
N SER A 120 14.29 -3.25 -22.95
CA SER A 120 13.13 -3.84 -23.59
C SER A 120 12.70 -3.09 -24.85
N THR A 121 11.62 -3.55 -25.51
CA THR A 121 11.03 -2.89 -26.67
C THR A 121 10.08 -1.74 -26.31
N HIS A 122 9.64 -1.69 -25.05
CA HIS A 122 8.69 -0.71 -24.56
C HIS A 122 9.12 -0.16 -23.20
N LYS A 123 8.57 1.01 -22.84
CA LYS A 123 8.63 1.60 -21.49
C LYS A 123 7.26 1.62 -20.85
N ILE A 124 7.19 1.35 -19.55
CA ILE A 124 5.95 1.36 -18.80
C ILE A 124 6.05 2.36 -17.65
N TYR A 125 5.09 3.28 -17.60
CA TYR A 125 4.97 4.27 -16.54
C TYR A 125 3.75 3.95 -15.68
N VAL A 126 3.98 3.58 -14.42
CA VAL A 126 2.92 3.33 -13.43
C VAL A 126 2.79 4.56 -12.56
N ILE A 127 1.65 5.26 -12.67
CA ILE A 127 1.33 6.44 -11.84
C ILE A 127 0.33 5.99 -10.76
N ASP A 128 0.82 5.76 -9.54
CA ASP A 128 -0.03 5.35 -8.43
C ASP A 128 -0.82 6.53 -7.88
N ARG A 129 -2.05 6.30 -7.41
CA ARG A 129 -2.89 7.35 -6.85
C ARG A 129 -3.08 8.55 -7.77
N ALA A 130 -3.46 8.31 -9.03
CA ALA A 130 -3.76 9.37 -9.99
C ALA A 130 -4.88 10.32 -9.53
N ASP A 131 -5.69 9.90 -8.55
CA ASP A 131 -6.64 10.72 -7.80
C ASP A 131 -5.98 11.88 -7.03
N LEU A 132 -4.66 11.84 -6.84
CA LEU A 132 -3.87 12.91 -6.21
C LEU A 132 -3.11 13.79 -7.22
N LEU A 133 -3.32 13.60 -8.51
CA LEU A 133 -2.84 14.53 -9.53
C LEU A 133 -3.67 15.82 -9.49
N ARG A 134 -3.05 16.92 -9.09
CA ARG A 134 -3.69 18.24 -9.13
C ARG A 134 -3.76 18.75 -10.56
N GLU A 135 -4.66 19.69 -10.82
CA GLU A 135 -4.95 20.22 -12.14
C GLU A 135 -3.70 20.62 -12.93
N ASN A 136 -2.76 21.36 -12.31
CA ASN A 136 -1.53 21.78 -12.97
C ASN A 136 -0.64 20.60 -13.39
N SER A 137 -0.49 19.59 -12.50
CA SER A 137 0.30 18.39 -12.77
C SER A 137 -0.38 17.49 -13.80
N ALA A 138 -1.70 17.38 -13.73
CA ALA A 138 -2.49 16.63 -14.68
C ALA A 138 -2.43 17.24 -16.08
N ASN A 139 -2.66 18.55 -16.19
CA ASN A 139 -2.62 19.28 -17.47
C ASN A 139 -1.26 19.14 -18.16
N ALA A 140 -0.15 19.17 -17.42
CA ALA A 140 1.17 18.94 -17.98
C ALA A 140 1.32 17.53 -18.59
N LEU A 141 0.64 16.54 -18.04
CA LEU A 141 0.71 15.13 -18.48
C LEU A 141 -0.22 14.83 -19.68
N LEU A 142 -1.31 15.62 -19.88
CA LEU A 142 -2.36 15.32 -20.85
C LEU A 142 -1.81 15.12 -22.27
N LYS A 143 -0.92 15.99 -22.74
CA LYS A 143 -0.35 15.89 -24.08
C LYS A 143 0.45 14.59 -24.26
N THR A 144 1.19 14.19 -23.23
CA THR A 144 2.00 12.97 -23.26
C THR A 144 1.15 11.71 -23.19
N ILE A 145 0.00 11.74 -22.50
CA ILE A 145 -0.95 10.62 -22.50
C ILE A 145 -1.71 10.54 -23.82
N GLU A 146 -2.00 11.69 -24.46
CA GLU A 146 -2.78 11.75 -25.70
C GLU A 146 -1.95 11.26 -26.91
N GLU A 147 -0.69 11.67 -26.98
CA GLU A 147 0.24 11.33 -28.06
C GLU A 147 1.55 10.77 -27.48
N PRO A 148 1.53 9.59 -26.83
CA PRO A 148 2.75 8.99 -26.30
C PRO A 148 3.64 8.47 -27.44
N PRO A 149 4.96 8.35 -27.22
CA PRO A 149 5.81 7.56 -28.10
C PRO A 149 5.25 6.14 -28.31
N ALA A 150 5.44 5.57 -29.51
CA ALA A 150 4.83 4.30 -29.91
C ALA A 150 5.18 3.10 -29.00
N ASP A 151 6.29 3.19 -28.29
CA ASP A 151 6.83 2.18 -27.39
C ASP A 151 6.53 2.46 -25.90
N THR A 152 5.58 3.33 -25.61
CA THR A 152 5.25 3.76 -24.24
C THR A 152 3.83 3.39 -23.84
N ILE A 153 3.68 2.79 -22.65
CA ILE A 153 2.37 2.48 -22.04
C ILE A 153 2.28 3.13 -20.66
N PHE A 154 1.17 3.87 -20.43
CA PHE A 154 0.85 4.45 -19.16
C PHE A 154 -0.16 3.59 -18.40
N ILE A 155 0.08 3.34 -17.12
CA ILE A 155 -0.85 2.66 -16.22
C ILE A 155 -1.09 3.57 -15.03
N LEU A 156 -2.25 4.20 -14.98
CA LEU A 156 -2.67 5.04 -13.87
C LEU A 156 -3.51 4.21 -12.90
N SER A 157 -3.32 4.37 -11.60
CA SER A 157 -4.18 3.75 -10.59
C SER A 157 -4.94 4.79 -9.79
N ALA A 158 -6.21 4.50 -9.46
CA ALA A 158 -7.06 5.39 -8.66
C ALA A 158 -8.06 4.59 -7.82
N ARG A 159 -8.66 5.25 -6.82
CA ARG A 159 -9.75 4.64 -6.01
C ARG A 159 -11.06 4.54 -6.80
N SER A 160 -11.37 5.56 -7.57
CA SER A 160 -12.53 5.60 -8.47
C SER A 160 -12.23 6.50 -9.67
N SER A 161 -12.97 6.33 -10.76
CA SER A 161 -12.86 7.21 -11.94
C SER A 161 -13.33 8.63 -11.64
N SER A 162 -14.31 8.80 -10.73
CA SER A 162 -14.83 10.10 -10.31
C SER A 162 -13.83 10.94 -9.50
N ALA A 163 -12.82 10.30 -8.92
CA ALA A 163 -11.75 10.98 -8.18
C ALA A 163 -10.61 11.48 -9.08
N VAL A 164 -10.63 11.11 -10.36
CA VAL A 164 -9.62 11.52 -11.36
C VAL A 164 -10.21 12.58 -12.28
N LEU A 165 -9.40 13.52 -12.71
CA LEU A 165 -9.85 14.58 -13.63
C LEU A 165 -10.46 13.98 -14.91
N PRO A 166 -11.63 14.45 -15.34
CA PRO A 166 -12.32 13.91 -16.52
C PRO A 166 -11.46 13.94 -17.79
N THR A 167 -10.56 14.90 -17.90
CA THR A 167 -9.62 15.05 -19.01
C THR A 167 -8.60 13.91 -19.11
N ILE A 168 -8.22 13.29 -17.98
CA ILE A 168 -7.38 12.08 -17.94
C ILE A 168 -8.24 10.86 -18.24
N VAL A 169 -9.42 10.75 -17.58
CA VAL A 169 -10.31 9.59 -17.74
C VAL A 169 -10.69 9.38 -19.21
N SER A 170 -11.00 10.46 -19.95
CA SER A 170 -11.38 10.40 -21.36
C SER A 170 -10.29 9.89 -22.32
N ARG A 171 -9.02 9.87 -21.87
CA ARG A 171 -7.86 9.43 -22.65
C ARG A 171 -7.31 8.07 -22.24
N CYS A 172 -7.91 7.47 -21.23
CA CYS A 172 -7.47 6.18 -20.70
C CYS A 172 -8.52 5.10 -20.92
N GLN A 173 -8.09 3.88 -21.19
CA GLN A 173 -8.96 2.72 -21.07
C GLN A 173 -9.19 2.43 -19.59
N VAL A 174 -10.43 2.64 -19.13
CA VAL A 174 -10.79 2.41 -17.73
C VAL A 174 -10.97 0.89 -17.49
N VAL A 175 -10.28 0.38 -16.48
CA VAL A 175 -10.36 -1.02 -16.03
C VAL A 175 -10.78 -1.05 -14.57
N ALA A 176 -11.98 -1.57 -14.32
CA ALA A 176 -12.55 -1.63 -12.97
C ALA A 176 -12.13 -2.91 -12.24
N PHE A 177 -11.61 -2.74 -11.04
CA PHE A 177 -11.23 -3.82 -10.11
C PHE A 177 -12.29 -3.97 -9.03
N ARG A 178 -12.73 -5.19 -8.81
CA ARG A 178 -13.65 -5.51 -7.70
C ARG A 178 -12.90 -5.50 -6.38
N THR A 179 -13.57 -5.11 -5.32
CA THR A 179 -13.05 -5.29 -3.96
C THR A 179 -12.93 -6.79 -3.69
N LEU A 180 -11.79 -7.21 -3.17
CA LEU A 180 -11.60 -8.60 -2.75
C LEU A 180 -12.44 -8.87 -1.50
N THR A 181 -13.06 -10.03 -1.44
CA THR A 181 -13.63 -10.52 -0.20
C THR A 181 -12.51 -10.89 0.78
N ASP A 182 -12.79 -10.94 2.06
CA ASP A 182 -11.82 -11.30 3.10
C ASP A 182 -11.18 -12.68 2.83
N ALA A 183 -12.02 -13.65 2.42
CA ALA A 183 -11.56 -14.98 2.04
C ALA A 183 -10.61 -14.94 0.83
N ALA A 184 -10.93 -14.16 -0.21
CA ALA A 184 -10.08 -14.01 -1.39
C ALA A 184 -8.75 -13.30 -1.05
N ALA A 185 -8.80 -12.28 -0.18
CA ALA A 185 -7.61 -11.57 0.26
C ALA A 185 -6.66 -12.48 1.07
N LYS A 186 -7.18 -13.29 2.01
CA LYS A 186 -6.41 -14.29 2.74
C LYS A 186 -5.82 -15.35 1.80
N ALA A 187 -6.64 -15.88 0.91
CA ALA A 187 -6.18 -16.86 -0.08
C ALA A 187 -5.06 -16.30 -0.99
N ALA A 188 -5.13 -15.02 -1.36
CA ALA A 188 -4.08 -14.36 -2.14
C ALA A 188 -2.74 -14.31 -1.38
N ILE A 189 -2.77 -14.00 -0.08
CA ILE A 189 -1.58 -14.00 0.79
C ILE A 189 -0.99 -15.41 0.88
N MET A 190 -1.82 -16.41 1.18
CA MET A 190 -1.39 -17.80 1.37
C MET A 190 -0.83 -18.44 0.10
N ARG A 191 -1.23 -17.95 -1.08
CA ARG A 191 -0.64 -18.39 -2.36
C ARG A 191 0.76 -17.85 -2.60
N GLU A 192 1.02 -16.63 -2.10
CA GLU A 192 2.30 -15.96 -2.35
C GLU A 192 3.38 -16.40 -1.36
N ILE A 193 2.98 -16.73 -0.15
CA ILE A 193 3.88 -17.19 0.92
C ILE A 193 3.25 -18.35 1.70
N SER A 194 4.11 -19.21 2.29
CA SER A 194 3.66 -20.24 3.21
C SER A 194 3.26 -19.63 4.55
N ALA A 195 2.02 -19.15 4.64
CA ALA A 195 1.43 -18.59 5.85
C ALA A 195 0.17 -19.36 6.23
N THR A 196 -0.12 -19.43 7.52
CA THR A 196 -1.40 -19.94 8.04
C THR A 196 -2.52 -18.95 7.76
N GLU A 197 -3.77 -19.41 7.79
CA GLU A 197 -4.93 -18.51 7.64
C GLU A 197 -4.94 -17.44 8.73
N GLN A 198 -4.55 -17.80 9.96
CA GLN A 198 -4.49 -16.88 11.08
C GLN A 198 -3.41 -15.81 10.89
N GLU A 199 -2.22 -16.18 10.43
CA GLU A 199 -1.18 -15.19 10.10
C GLU A 199 -1.62 -14.25 8.97
N ALA A 200 -2.28 -14.78 7.95
CA ALA A 200 -2.83 -13.97 6.86
C ALA A 200 -3.91 -12.99 7.37
N ARG A 201 -4.77 -13.41 8.29
CA ARG A 201 -5.82 -12.59 8.92
C ARG A 201 -5.23 -11.46 9.75
N ILE A 202 -4.25 -11.76 10.61
CA ILE A 202 -3.51 -10.77 11.41
C ILE A 202 -2.80 -9.75 10.51
N ALA A 203 -2.07 -10.24 9.51
CA ALA A 203 -1.33 -9.37 8.60
C ALA A 203 -2.23 -8.48 7.75
N LEU A 204 -3.38 -9.00 7.32
CA LEU A 204 -4.38 -8.23 6.57
C LEU A 204 -5.00 -7.13 7.44
N ALA A 205 -5.32 -7.42 8.70
CA ALA A 205 -5.82 -6.43 9.65
C ALA A 205 -4.78 -5.32 9.92
N ALA A 206 -3.50 -5.67 10.04
CA ALA A 206 -2.41 -4.72 10.27
C ALA A 206 -2.13 -3.81 9.07
N THR A 207 -2.37 -4.27 7.84
CA THR A 207 -1.86 -3.60 6.63
C THR A 207 -2.94 -3.19 5.63
N GLY A 208 -4.14 -3.75 5.77
CA GLY A 208 -5.32 -3.45 4.96
C GLY A 208 -5.29 -4.00 3.52
N THR A 209 -4.16 -4.56 3.05
CA THR A 209 -4.06 -5.06 1.66
C THR A 209 -3.20 -6.31 1.56
N PRO A 210 -3.54 -7.29 0.67
CA PRO A 210 -2.80 -8.53 0.54
C PRO A 210 -1.31 -8.35 0.24
N GLY A 211 -0.94 -7.45 -0.66
CA GLY A 211 0.46 -7.22 -1.01
C GLY A 211 1.29 -6.71 0.18
N ARG A 212 0.74 -5.75 0.95
CA ARG A 212 1.40 -5.26 2.17
C ARG A 212 1.42 -6.30 3.29
N ALA A 213 0.41 -7.18 3.36
CA ALA A 213 0.37 -8.30 4.30
C ALA A 213 1.49 -9.32 4.01
N VAL A 214 1.76 -9.61 2.74
CA VAL A 214 2.91 -10.44 2.33
C VAL A 214 4.23 -9.81 2.78
N GLU A 215 4.44 -8.52 2.50
CA GLU A 215 5.63 -7.79 2.95
C GLU A 215 5.78 -7.78 4.48
N PHE A 216 4.67 -7.63 5.20
CA PHE A 216 4.64 -7.69 6.66
C PHE A 216 5.09 -9.05 7.18
N LEU A 217 4.54 -10.14 6.63
CA LEU A 217 4.86 -11.51 7.05
C LEU A 217 6.29 -11.92 6.70
N GLN A 218 6.88 -11.35 5.66
CA GLN A 218 8.28 -11.58 5.29
C GLN A 218 9.28 -10.77 6.13
N SER A 219 8.84 -9.70 6.81
CA SER A 219 9.70 -8.80 7.57
C SER A 219 9.75 -9.17 9.05
N SER A 220 10.89 -9.68 9.51
CA SER A 220 11.14 -9.90 10.95
C SER A 220 11.04 -8.61 11.77
N THR A 221 11.50 -7.50 11.21
CA THR A 221 11.45 -6.19 11.87
C THR A 221 10.01 -5.73 12.10
N ARG A 222 9.13 -5.82 11.10
CA ARG A 222 7.70 -5.46 11.26
C ARG A 222 7.00 -6.35 12.29
N LYS A 223 7.30 -7.66 12.30
CA LYS A 223 6.77 -8.59 13.32
C LYS A 223 7.26 -8.22 14.73
N ASN A 224 8.50 -7.77 14.87
CA ASN A 224 9.03 -7.31 16.15
C ASN A 224 8.36 -6.01 16.62
N ILE A 225 8.16 -5.04 15.72
CA ILE A 225 7.42 -3.80 16.02
C ILE A 225 6.00 -4.13 16.51
N ARG A 226 5.30 -5.05 15.84
CA ARG A 226 3.97 -5.50 16.28
C ARG A 226 4.03 -6.11 17.68
N ARG A 227 5.02 -6.92 17.98
CA ARG A 227 5.21 -7.51 19.32
C ARG A 227 5.41 -6.45 20.40
N GLN A 228 6.30 -5.48 20.15
CA GLN A 228 6.50 -4.34 21.05
C GLN A 228 5.21 -3.54 21.27
N LEU A 229 4.44 -3.31 20.20
CA LEU A 229 3.17 -2.59 20.28
C LEU A 229 2.13 -3.33 21.14
N ILE A 230 2.05 -4.67 21.02
CA ILE A 230 1.20 -5.52 21.86
C ILE A 230 1.63 -5.42 23.33
N ASP A 231 2.93 -5.44 23.62
CA ASP A 231 3.47 -5.31 24.97
C ASP A 231 3.17 -3.92 25.55
N VAL A 232 3.34 -2.86 24.78
CA VAL A 232 2.96 -1.49 25.19
C VAL A 232 1.47 -1.41 25.48
N PHE A 233 0.62 -1.92 24.59
CA PHE A 233 -0.83 -1.96 24.76
C PHE A 233 -1.23 -2.72 26.02
N GLY A 234 -0.64 -3.89 26.27
CA GLY A 234 -0.93 -4.74 27.42
C GLY A 234 -0.55 -4.14 28.78
N ASN A 235 0.41 -3.21 28.77
CA ASN A 235 0.89 -2.52 29.98
C ASN A 235 0.31 -1.12 30.14
N LEU A 236 -0.41 -0.61 29.15
CA LEU A 236 -0.85 0.79 29.07
C LEU A 236 -1.68 1.24 30.29
N LEU A 237 -2.53 0.35 30.82
CA LEU A 237 -3.36 0.62 32.00
C LEU A 237 -2.57 0.69 33.33
N ARG A 238 -1.37 0.08 33.37
CA ARG A 238 -0.51 0.01 34.55
C ARG A 238 0.58 1.07 34.56
N ASN A 239 1.03 1.49 33.38
CA ASN A 239 2.11 2.44 33.17
C ASN A 239 1.67 3.83 33.66
N ASP A 240 2.59 4.63 34.15
CA ASP A 240 2.34 6.06 34.40
C ASP A 240 2.45 6.84 33.09
N SER A 241 2.24 8.18 33.14
CA SER A 241 2.30 9.02 31.93
C SER A 241 3.70 9.12 31.36
N TRP A 242 4.76 9.01 32.19
CA TRP A 242 6.14 9.03 31.74
C TRP A 242 6.51 7.75 30.99
N ASP A 243 6.09 6.61 31.50
CA ASP A 243 6.26 5.30 30.85
C ASP A 243 5.59 5.29 29.46
N VAL A 244 4.38 5.88 29.35
CA VAL A 244 3.63 5.99 28.08
C VAL A 244 4.41 6.83 27.07
N LEU A 245 4.94 7.99 27.48
CA LEU A 245 5.74 8.84 26.59
C LEU A 245 7.05 8.16 26.18
N THR A 246 7.68 7.43 27.09
CA THR A 246 8.89 6.65 26.79
C THR A 246 8.60 5.55 25.77
N SER A 247 7.50 4.81 25.97
CA SER A 247 7.05 3.77 25.03
C SER A 247 6.72 4.35 23.65
N ALA A 248 6.08 5.53 23.58
CA ALA A 248 5.81 6.20 22.30
C ALA A 248 7.12 6.52 21.54
N LYS A 249 8.15 7.02 22.26
CA LYS A 249 9.45 7.30 21.68
C LYS A 249 10.14 6.04 21.16
N GLU A 250 10.10 4.96 21.93
CA GLU A 250 10.68 3.67 21.52
C GLU A 250 10.01 3.10 20.28
N LEU A 251 8.68 3.20 20.17
CA LEU A 251 7.91 2.78 18.98
C LEU A 251 8.29 3.61 17.75
N ILE A 252 8.48 4.92 17.89
CA ILE A 252 8.93 5.78 16.79
C ILE A 252 10.35 5.38 16.33
N GLU A 253 11.27 5.13 17.26
CA GLU A 253 12.61 4.67 16.88
C GLU A 253 12.57 3.28 16.22
N ALA A 254 11.72 2.38 16.71
CA ALA A 254 11.52 1.09 16.08
C ALA A 254 10.99 1.21 14.63
N ALA A 255 10.09 2.17 14.36
CA ALA A 255 9.60 2.44 13.01
C ALA A 255 10.69 2.90 12.04
N LYS A 256 11.78 3.49 12.55
CA LYS A 256 12.92 3.96 11.75
C LYS A 256 13.93 2.85 11.43
N ILE A 257 13.92 1.74 12.16
CA ILE A 257 14.89 0.64 11.95
C ILE A 257 14.88 0.12 10.49
N PRO A 258 13.71 -0.16 9.86
CA PRO A 258 13.69 -0.63 8.49
C PRO A 258 14.21 0.38 7.47
N LEU A 259 14.30 1.66 7.85
CA LEU A 259 14.76 2.74 6.97
C LEU A 259 16.28 2.81 6.86
N GLY A 260 17.00 2.17 7.78
CA GLY A 260 18.46 2.18 7.79
C GLY A 260 19.08 1.58 6.52
N ASP A 261 18.52 0.49 6.02
CA ASP A 261 18.97 -0.15 4.79
C ASP A 261 18.68 0.69 3.55
N VAL A 262 17.49 1.31 3.53
CA VAL A 262 17.08 2.22 2.44
C VAL A 262 17.99 3.45 2.42
N ARG A 263 18.27 4.03 3.57
CA ARG A 263 19.18 5.18 3.69
C ARG A 263 20.58 4.84 3.19
N ARG A 264 21.15 3.70 3.60
CA ARG A 264 22.46 3.24 3.12
C ARG A 264 22.49 3.07 1.61
N ALA A 265 21.49 2.40 1.05
CA ALA A 265 21.39 2.22 -0.40
C ALA A 265 21.29 3.56 -1.15
N GLN A 266 20.58 4.54 -0.59
CA GLN A 266 20.47 5.90 -1.15
C GLN A 266 21.81 6.66 -1.07
N GLU A 267 22.52 6.56 0.05
CA GLU A 267 23.84 7.17 0.26
C GLU A 267 24.89 6.57 -0.68
N GLU A 268 24.91 5.24 -0.84
CA GLU A 268 25.77 4.53 -1.78
C GLU A 268 25.49 4.92 -3.24
N ALA A 269 24.21 5.01 -3.63
CA ALA A 269 23.83 5.43 -4.97
C ALA A 269 24.20 6.90 -5.24
N LEU A 270 24.11 7.76 -4.24
CA LEU A 270 24.52 9.18 -4.33
C LEU A 270 26.06 9.27 -4.52
N ALA A 271 26.82 8.56 -3.69
CA ALA A 271 28.28 8.55 -3.75
C ALA A 271 28.83 8.03 -5.10
N GLN A 272 28.19 6.99 -5.68
CA GLN A 272 28.55 6.46 -7.00
C GLN A 272 28.31 7.43 -8.16
N ASN A 273 27.38 8.36 -8.00
CA ASN A 273 26.99 9.29 -9.05
C ASN A 273 27.39 10.75 -8.78
N GLU A 274 28.08 11.03 -7.69
CA GLU A 274 28.44 12.39 -7.26
C GLU A 274 29.26 13.15 -8.33
N ASP A 275 30.21 12.46 -8.96
CA ASP A 275 31.07 13.03 -10.01
C ASP A 275 30.35 13.34 -11.33
N PHE A 276 29.18 12.72 -11.54
CA PHE A 276 28.40 12.84 -12.77
C PHE A 276 27.20 13.80 -12.62
N LEU A 277 26.86 14.19 -11.40
CA LEU A 277 25.71 15.03 -11.11
C LEU A 277 26.11 16.50 -10.92
N THR A 278 25.34 17.41 -11.49
CA THR A 278 25.47 18.83 -11.15
C THR A 278 25.02 19.07 -9.70
N SER A 279 25.52 20.13 -9.07
CA SER A 279 25.13 20.48 -7.68
C SER A 279 23.62 20.73 -7.52
N ALA A 280 22.92 21.14 -8.59
CA ALA A 280 21.47 21.28 -8.61
C ALA A 280 20.77 19.89 -8.64
N ALA A 281 21.29 18.95 -9.44
CA ALA A 281 20.75 17.59 -9.53
C ALA A 281 20.99 16.82 -8.21
N LEU A 282 22.16 16.97 -7.58
CA LEU A 282 22.46 16.40 -6.27
C LEU A 282 21.42 16.83 -5.22
N LYS A 283 21.16 18.14 -5.09
CA LYS A 283 20.14 18.64 -4.16
C LYS A 283 18.74 18.10 -4.45
N GLN A 284 18.41 17.86 -5.71
CA GLN A 284 17.12 17.26 -6.08
C GLN A 284 17.03 15.80 -5.65
N VAL A 285 18.08 15.01 -5.84
CA VAL A 285 18.14 13.60 -5.41
C VAL A 285 18.09 13.49 -3.90
N GLU A 286 18.88 14.30 -3.17
CA GLU A 286 18.84 14.35 -1.69
C GLU A 286 17.42 14.70 -1.17
N ALA A 287 16.77 15.70 -1.78
CA ALA A 287 15.41 16.06 -1.43
C ALA A 287 14.40 14.94 -1.73
N ALA A 288 14.57 14.20 -2.82
CA ALA A 288 13.74 13.04 -3.16
C ALA A 288 13.95 11.89 -2.15
N ASN A 289 15.19 11.57 -1.83
CA ASN A 289 15.58 10.57 -0.84
C ASN A 289 14.98 10.87 0.54
N LYS A 290 15.11 12.11 0.99
CA LYS A 290 14.53 12.57 2.27
C LYS A 290 13.00 12.40 2.29
N ARG A 291 12.31 12.74 1.19
CA ARG A 291 10.86 12.59 1.07
C ARG A 291 10.47 11.11 1.12
N GLU A 292 11.21 10.25 0.43
CA GLU A 292 10.96 8.81 0.45
C GLU A 292 11.09 8.23 1.86
N LEU A 293 12.15 8.57 2.58
CA LEU A 293 12.33 8.15 3.98
C LEU A 293 11.19 8.61 4.87
N THR A 294 10.76 9.88 4.75
CA THR A 294 9.62 10.43 5.50
C THR A 294 8.31 9.71 5.15
N ALA A 295 8.07 9.40 3.89
CA ALA A 295 6.89 8.66 3.46
C ALA A 295 6.86 7.22 4.00
N ARG A 296 8.01 6.55 4.01
CA ARG A 296 8.17 5.19 4.56
C ARG A 296 7.99 5.16 6.08
N GLU A 297 8.61 6.12 6.82
CA GLU A 297 8.42 6.28 8.27
C GLU A 297 6.92 6.44 8.60
N ARG A 298 6.25 7.35 7.90
CA ARG A 298 4.81 7.56 8.06
C ARG A 298 3.99 6.30 7.78
N SER A 299 4.35 5.55 6.73
CA SER A 299 3.67 4.29 6.41
C SER A 299 3.82 3.25 7.53
N GLY A 300 4.98 3.18 8.18
CA GLY A 300 5.20 2.32 9.36
C GLY A 300 4.32 2.72 10.55
N ILE A 301 4.17 4.02 10.79
CA ILE A 301 3.32 4.52 11.88
C ILE A 301 1.83 4.24 11.58
N ILE A 302 1.37 4.44 10.37
CA ILE A 302 -0.01 4.09 9.97
C ILE A 302 -0.27 2.60 10.18
N GLU A 303 0.73 1.74 9.94
CA GLU A 303 0.63 0.30 10.22
C GLU A 303 0.48 0.01 11.73
N MET A 304 1.22 0.74 12.58
CA MET A 304 1.04 0.65 14.04
C MET A 304 -0.35 1.08 14.48
N LEU A 305 -0.90 2.15 13.92
CA LEU A 305 -2.27 2.59 14.21
C LEU A 305 -3.30 1.52 13.82
N ALA A 306 -3.13 0.89 12.66
CA ALA A 306 -4.02 -0.20 12.21
C ALA A 306 -3.94 -1.42 13.13
N ILE A 307 -2.76 -1.76 13.65
CA ILE A 307 -2.58 -2.83 14.64
C ILE A 307 -3.33 -2.49 15.95
N LEU A 308 -3.18 -1.26 16.46
CA LEU A 308 -3.88 -0.81 17.68
C LEU A 308 -5.40 -0.80 17.48
N GLU A 309 -5.87 -0.32 16.33
CA GLU A 309 -7.29 -0.34 15.98
C GLU A 309 -7.84 -1.78 15.97
N SER A 310 -7.09 -2.74 15.40
CA SER A 310 -7.45 -4.15 15.39
C SER A 310 -7.49 -4.75 16.80
N LEU A 311 -6.51 -4.44 17.66
CA LEU A 311 -6.50 -4.88 19.06
C LEU A 311 -7.68 -4.31 19.86
N LEU A 312 -7.96 -3.02 19.72
CA LEU A 312 -9.09 -2.35 20.36
C LEU A 312 -10.44 -2.91 19.89
N ARG A 313 -10.57 -3.26 18.59
CA ARG A 313 -11.75 -3.94 18.07
C ARG A 313 -11.96 -5.29 18.77
N ASP A 314 -10.90 -6.09 18.92
CA ASP A 314 -10.99 -7.38 19.59
C ASP A 314 -11.36 -7.21 21.08
N VAL A 315 -10.82 -6.19 21.78
CA VAL A 315 -11.25 -5.82 23.14
C VAL A 315 -12.74 -5.47 23.18
N LEU A 316 -13.23 -4.71 22.19
CA LEU A 316 -14.65 -4.34 22.10
C LEU A 316 -15.54 -5.57 21.97
N LEU A 317 -15.17 -6.54 21.12
CA LEU A 317 -15.90 -7.80 20.97
C LEU A 317 -15.98 -8.58 22.30
N CYS A 318 -14.88 -8.63 23.05
CA CYS A 318 -14.85 -9.26 24.38
C CYS A 318 -15.73 -8.51 25.39
N CYS A 319 -15.73 -7.15 25.40
CA CYS A 319 -16.57 -6.36 26.28
C CYS A 319 -18.07 -6.58 26.02
N GLU A 320 -18.46 -6.74 24.77
CA GLU A 320 -19.86 -6.94 24.34
C GLU A 320 -20.26 -8.42 24.33
N ALA A 321 -19.35 -9.33 24.71
CA ALA A 321 -19.57 -10.78 24.66
C ALA A 321 -20.14 -11.28 23.32
N VAL A 322 -19.67 -10.69 22.23
CA VAL A 322 -20.07 -11.08 20.87
C VAL A 322 -19.39 -12.39 20.53
N ASP A 323 -20.15 -13.37 20.05
CA ASP A 323 -19.65 -14.68 19.59
C ASP A 323 -19.01 -14.56 18.18
N GLU A 324 -18.05 -13.65 18.03
CA GLU A 324 -17.23 -13.48 16.83
C GLU A 324 -15.76 -13.75 17.19
N GLU A 325 -15.08 -14.47 16.32
CA GLU A 325 -13.69 -14.85 16.54
C GLU A 325 -12.76 -13.63 16.46
N ILE A 326 -11.96 -13.42 17.53
CA ILE A 326 -10.97 -12.34 17.55
C ILE A 326 -9.92 -12.52 16.47
N VAL A 327 -9.41 -11.41 15.93
CA VAL A 327 -8.37 -11.39 14.88
C VAL A 327 -7.00 -11.70 15.51
N ASN A 328 -6.68 -11.08 16.64
CA ASN A 328 -5.36 -11.12 17.26
C ASN A 328 -5.25 -12.23 18.31
N THR A 329 -5.40 -13.49 17.87
CA THR A 329 -5.36 -14.67 18.78
C THR A 329 -4.01 -14.84 19.48
N ASP A 330 -2.92 -14.34 18.89
CA ASP A 330 -1.59 -14.30 19.48
C ASP A 330 -1.47 -13.32 20.66
N ALA A 331 -2.44 -12.40 20.81
CA ALA A 331 -2.55 -11.44 21.90
C ALA A 331 -3.79 -11.70 22.81
N ALA A 332 -4.47 -12.85 22.66
CA ALA A 332 -5.74 -13.15 23.36
C ALA A 332 -5.69 -12.87 24.87
N GLY A 333 -4.67 -13.35 25.56
CA GLY A 333 -4.53 -13.12 27.01
C GLY A 333 -4.34 -11.67 27.42
N ILE A 334 -3.82 -10.81 26.51
CA ILE A 334 -3.72 -9.36 26.73
C ILE A 334 -5.07 -8.72 26.48
N ILE A 335 -5.75 -9.11 25.41
CA ILE A 335 -7.09 -8.63 25.04
C ILE A 335 -8.08 -8.91 26.16
N ASP A 336 -8.14 -10.14 26.69
CA ASP A 336 -9.01 -10.54 27.80
C ASP A 336 -8.73 -9.73 29.06
N ARG A 337 -7.45 -9.50 29.37
CA ARG A 337 -7.04 -8.71 30.53
C ARG A 337 -7.49 -7.26 30.40
N VAL A 338 -7.29 -6.62 29.24
CA VAL A 338 -7.71 -5.25 29.00
C VAL A 338 -9.24 -5.17 29.02
N ALA A 339 -9.94 -6.09 28.37
CA ALA A 339 -11.41 -6.16 28.37
C ALA A 339 -12.00 -6.27 29.78
N SER A 340 -11.35 -7.05 30.68
CA SER A 340 -11.80 -7.18 32.08
C SER A 340 -11.61 -5.91 32.93
N GLN A 341 -10.80 -4.95 32.48
CA GLN A 341 -10.45 -3.72 33.20
C GLN A 341 -11.08 -2.46 32.59
N THR A 342 -11.80 -2.58 31.49
CA THR A 342 -12.42 -1.46 30.79
C THR A 342 -13.89 -1.74 30.49
N HIS A 343 -14.54 -0.87 29.77
CA HIS A 343 -15.93 -0.97 29.35
C HIS A 343 -16.09 -0.42 27.92
N THR A 344 -17.19 -0.79 27.26
CA THR A 344 -17.48 -0.45 25.86
C THR A 344 -17.24 1.02 25.51
N GLN A 345 -17.72 1.96 26.36
CA GLN A 345 -17.54 3.39 26.11
C GLN A 345 -16.07 3.80 26.15
N GLY A 346 -15.27 3.20 27.05
CA GLY A 346 -13.82 3.44 27.12
C GLY A 346 -13.12 2.96 25.86
N VAL A 347 -13.48 1.79 25.34
CA VAL A 347 -12.92 1.25 24.09
C VAL A 347 -13.30 2.10 22.88
N LEU A 348 -14.55 2.60 22.81
CA LEU A 348 -14.98 3.53 21.76
C LEU A 348 -14.20 4.85 21.81
N GLY A 349 -13.93 5.39 23.01
CA GLY A 349 -13.07 6.56 23.19
C GLY A 349 -11.62 6.30 22.71
N ALA A 350 -11.08 5.12 23.01
CA ALA A 350 -9.76 4.70 22.55
C ALA A 350 -9.68 4.57 21.01
N LEU A 351 -10.71 4.00 20.38
CA LEU A 351 -10.82 3.94 18.91
C LEU A 351 -10.89 5.34 18.27
N ALA A 352 -11.64 6.26 18.90
CA ALA A 352 -11.69 7.66 18.45
C ALA A 352 -10.31 8.34 18.52
N ALA A 353 -9.51 8.07 19.56
CA ALA A 353 -8.14 8.58 19.66
C ALA A 353 -7.23 8.07 18.53
N VAL A 354 -7.37 6.78 18.12
CA VAL A 354 -6.64 6.23 16.97
C VAL A 354 -7.06 6.92 15.67
N GLN A 355 -8.35 7.15 15.45
CA GLN A 355 -8.86 7.85 14.27
C GLN A 355 -8.38 9.31 14.21
N GLU A 356 -8.34 10.00 15.33
CA GLU A 356 -7.78 11.36 15.42
C GLU A 356 -6.28 11.37 15.09
N ALA A 357 -5.53 10.38 15.56
CA ALA A 357 -4.12 10.25 15.24
C ALA A 357 -3.90 10.01 13.74
N GLN A 358 -4.71 9.19 13.07
CA GLN A 358 -4.68 9.00 11.62
C GLN A 358 -4.93 10.31 10.87
N TYR A 359 -5.96 11.06 11.31
CA TYR A 359 -6.29 12.36 10.73
C TYR A 359 -5.14 13.38 10.89
N ASN A 360 -4.48 13.42 12.04
CA ASN A 360 -3.37 14.31 12.33
C ASN A 360 -2.12 13.97 11.50
N LEU A 361 -1.80 12.69 11.35
CA LEU A 361 -0.76 12.23 10.46
C LEU A 361 -1.04 12.67 9.01
N ASP A 362 -2.27 12.59 8.53
CA ASP A 362 -2.65 13.02 7.19
C ASP A 362 -2.44 14.53 6.96
N ARG A 363 -2.38 15.32 8.01
CA ARG A 363 -2.10 16.77 7.98
C ARG A 363 -0.66 17.15 8.30
N SER A 364 0.25 16.18 8.29
CA SER A 364 1.69 16.41 8.54
C SER A 364 2.00 16.94 9.94
N VAL A 365 1.18 16.60 10.93
CA VAL A 365 1.53 16.78 12.35
C VAL A 365 2.72 15.87 12.68
N SER A 366 3.54 16.27 13.65
CA SER A 366 4.69 15.46 14.10
C SER A 366 4.25 14.04 14.47
N PRO A 367 4.83 13.00 13.85
CA PRO A 367 4.51 11.62 14.17
C PRO A 367 4.70 11.26 15.64
N GLN A 368 5.78 11.76 16.26
CA GLN A 368 6.07 11.52 17.67
C GLN A 368 4.97 12.11 18.56
N LEU A 369 4.65 13.39 18.38
CA LEU A 369 3.61 14.05 19.17
C LEU A 369 2.24 13.38 18.97
N THR A 370 1.93 12.97 17.75
CA THR A 370 0.68 12.26 17.43
C THR A 370 0.58 10.94 18.20
N LEU A 371 1.68 10.16 18.24
CA LEU A 371 1.69 8.87 18.93
C LEU A 371 1.64 9.05 20.46
N GLU A 372 2.38 10.02 21.01
CA GLU A 372 2.38 10.36 22.44
C GLU A 372 0.97 10.75 22.93
N VAL A 373 0.32 11.69 22.23
CA VAL A 373 -1.04 12.16 22.58
C VAL A 373 -2.05 11.02 22.42
N MET A 374 -1.97 10.24 21.34
CA MET A 374 -2.87 9.11 21.11
C MET A 374 -2.78 8.06 22.24
N LEU A 375 -1.57 7.64 22.63
CA LEU A 375 -1.41 6.63 23.68
C LEU A 375 -1.91 7.14 25.04
N LEU A 376 -1.70 8.42 25.36
CA LEU A 376 -2.25 9.04 26.57
C LEU A 376 -3.78 9.06 26.53
N HIS A 377 -4.40 9.44 25.42
CA HIS A 377 -5.85 9.44 25.27
C HIS A 377 -6.44 8.03 25.32
N ILE A 378 -5.77 7.02 24.72
CA ILE A 378 -6.18 5.61 24.83
C ILE A 378 -6.17 5.19 26.29
N LYS A 379 -5.07 5.45 27.02
CA LYS A 379 -4.98 5.15 28.45
C LYS A 379 -6.09 5.80 29.25
N GLU A 380 -6.32 7.09 29.08
CA GLU A 380 -7.36 7.84 29.76
C GLU A 380 -8.75 7.25 29.46
N ALA A 381 -9.07 7.00 28.20
CA ALA A 381 -10.34 6.42 27.79
C ALA A 381 -10.58 5.05 28.40
N LEU A 382 -9.59 4.16 28.39
CA LEU A 382 -9.70 2.81 28.92
C LEU A 382 -9.77 2.76 30.47
N THR A 383 -9.25 3.77 31.17
CA THR A 383 -9.26 3.87 32.64
C THR A 383 -10.42 4.69 33.20
N CYS A 384 -11.14 5.45 32.35
CA CYS A 384 -12.28 6.24 32.79
C CYS A 384 -13.41 5.35 33.33
N PRO A 385 -13.96 5.62 34.52
CA PRO A 385 -15.09 4.83 35.03
C PRO A 385 -16.32 5.05 34.12
N PRO A 386 -17.23 4.05 34.02
CA PRO A 386 -18.44 4.19 33.23
C PRO A 386 -19.28 5.36 33.80
N LEU A 387 -19.80 6.19 32.88
CA LEU A 387 -20.74 7.23 33.27
C LEU A 387 -21.91 6.58 34.02
N SER A 388 -22.06 6.90 35.29
CA SER A 388 -23.24 6.48 36.08
C SER A 388 -24.49 7.03 35.39
N ARG A 389 -25.38 6.13 34.98
CA ARG A 389 -26.70 6.47 34.45
C ARG A 389 -27.57 7.13 35.50
#